data_abffb1bd8d20b65a9677a3738424e2e7
#
_entry.id   abffb1bd8d20b65a9677a3738424e2e7
#
_cell.length_a   1.000
_cell.length_b   1.000
_cell.length_c   1.000
_cell.angle_alpha   90.00
_cell.angle_beta   90.00
_cell.angle_gamma   90.00
#
_symmetry.space_group_name_H-M   'P 1'
#
loop_
_entity.id
_entity.type
_entity.pdbx_description
1 polymer ?
#
loop_
_entity_poly.entity_id
_entity_poly.type
_entity_poly.pdbx_seq_one_letter_code
_entity_poly.pdbx_strand_id
1 'polypeptide(L)'
;MFKRSIVYQLDAGAYKPTKAHSSDAGYDLYAREDVELGADKTFKVDTGVHVLIPDGYVGLVLPRSSFNCMGVATPTGVIDAGYTGSISVVLSAKSDLKIYAGNRIAQLVIVPLPEIRLVEGDVMAHKSERGCGGFGSSGR
;
A
#
# COMPACT_ATOMS: atom_id res chain seq x y z
N MET A 1 20.43 -19.00 3.39
CA MET A 1 19.08 -18.62 2.92
C MET A 1 19.19 -17.56 1.85
N PHE A 2 18.54 -17.78 0.73
CA PHE A 2 18.49 -16.79 -0.35
C PHE A 2 17.42 -15.76 -0.09
N LYS A 3 17.79 -14.49 -0.16
CA LYS A 3 16.85 -13.39 -0.15
C LYS A 3 16.53 -12.99 -1.59
N ARG A 4 15.25 -12.82 -1.89
CA ARG A 4 14.84 -12.29 -3.17
C ARG A 4 15.01 -10.79 -3.20
N SER A 5 15.62 -10.28 -4.26
CA SER A 5 15.82 -8.85 -4.45
C SER A 5 14.77 -8.31 -5.42
N ILE A 6 14.32 -7.10 -5.14
CA ILE A 6 13.43 -6.36 -6.02
C ILE A 6 14.15 -5.08 -6.42
N VAL A 7 14.22 -4.86 -7.73
CA VAL A 7 14.87 -3.67 -8.29
C VAL A 7 13.95 -2.47 -8.11
N TYR A 8 14.51 -1.36 -7.69
CA TYR A 8 13.82 -0.07 -7.68
C TYR A 8 14.63 0.97 -8.44
N GLN A 9 13.94 2.00 -8.90
CA GLN A 9 14.54 3.14 -9.59
C GLN A 9 13.91 4.42 -9.05
N LEU A 10 14.70 5.47 -8.94
CA LEU A 10 14.25 6.75 -8.44
C LEU A 10 14.24 7.79 -9.57
N ASP A 11 13.14 8.55 -9.67
CA ASP A 11 13.13 9.78 -10.43
C ASP A 11 13.95 10.86 -9.72
N ALA A 12 14.32 11.91 -10.44
CA ALA A 12 15.07 13.02 -9.86
C ALA A 12 14.32 13.60 -8.64
N GLY A 13 15.02 13.76 -7.54
CA GLY A 13 14.46 14.29 -6.30
C GLY A 13 13.66 13.30 -5.45
N ALA A 14 13.47 12.07 -5.92
CA ALA A 14 12.79 11.04 -5.15
C ALA A 14 13.67 10.50 -4.01
N TYR A 15 13.02 9.99 -2.98
CA TYR A 15 13.70 9.43 -1.80
C TYR A 15 13.67 7.91 -1.85
N LYS A 16 14.80 7.30 -1.51
CA LYS A 16 14.93 5.84 -1.44
C LYS A 16 13.99 5.28 -0.37
N PRO A 17 13.21 4.22 -0.68
CA PRO A 17 12.44 3.51 0.34
C PRO A 17 13.35 2.91 1.41
N THR A 18 12.97 3.04 2.66
CA THR A 18 13.78 2.60 3.80
C THR A 18 12.98 1.83 4.83
N LYS A 19 13.67 0.99 5.61
CA LYS A 19 13.14 0.37 6.82
C LYS A 19 13.89 0.90 8.04
N ALA A 20 13.16 1.14 9.12
CA ALA A 20 13.79 1.47 10.39
C ALA A 20 14.46 0.23 11.01
N HIS A 21 13.82 -0.93 10.90
CA HIS A 21 14.31 -2.21 11.40
C HIS A 21 14.18 -3.27 10.30
N SER A 22 15.14 -4.19 10.23
CA SER A 22 15.13 -5.25 9.21
C SER A 22 13.90 -6.17 9.30
N SER A 23 13.31 -6.27 10.50
CA SER A 23 12.10 -7.05 10.75
C SER A 23 10.80 -6.33 10.42
N ASP A 24 10.84 -5.06 10.07
CA ASP A 24 9.65 -4.31 9.69
C ASP A 24 9.03 -4.91 8.43
N ALA A 25 7.69 -4.91 8.37
CA ALA A 25 6.97 -5.48 7.23
C ALA A 25 7.12 -4.65 5.96
N GLY A 26 7.18 -3.33 6.09
CA GLY A 26 7.16 -2.42 4.96
C GLY A 26 8.36 -1.50 4.88
N TYR A 27 8.58 -1.03 3.66
CA TYR A 27 9.51 0.06 3.38
C TYR A 27 8.76 1.38 3.40
N ASP A 28 9.30 2.37 4.11
CA ASP A 28 8.71 3.71 4.10
C ASP A 28 8.83 4.36 2.74
N LEU A 29 7.74 4.99 2.31
CA LEU A 29 7.67 5.83 1.11
C LEU A 29 7.56 7.29 1.54
N TYR A 30 8.17 8.17 0.76
CA TYR A 30 8.35 9.58 1.10
C TYR A 30 7.69 10.48 0.06
N ALA A 31 7.16 11.61 0.50
CA ALA A 31 6.71 12.65 -0.40
C ALA A 31 7.92 13.20 -1.19
N ARG A 32 7.80 13.24 -2.50
CA ARG A 32 8.85 13.78 -3.39
C ARG A 32 8.93 15.30 -3.31
N GLU A 33 7.77 15.94 -3.11
CA GLU A 33 7.61 17.40 -3.10
C GLU A 33 6.72 17.82 -1.95
N ASP A 34 6.72 19.10 -1.63
CA ASP A 34 5.79 19.67 -0.67
C ASP A 34 4.37 19.54 -1.21
N VAL A 35 3.43 19.18 -0.35
CA VAL A 35 2.02 19.01 -0.70
C VAL A 35 1.16 19.69 0.34
N GLU A 36 0.18 20.46 -0.10
CA GLU A 36 -0.85 21.00 0.78
C GLU A 36 -2.13 20.18 0.61
N LEU A 37 -2.52 19.48 1.68
CA LEU A 37 -3.78 18.74 1.72
C LEU A 37 -4.86 19.65 2.26
N GLY A 38 -5.80 20.04 1.39
CA GLY A 38 -7.00 20.73 1.84
C GLY A 38 -7.93 19.80 2.58
N ALA A 39 -8.64 20.32 3.59
CA ALA A 39 -9.61 19.56 4.36
C ALA A 39 -10.66 18.90 3.45
N ASP A 40 -10.96 17.64 3.69
CA ASP A 40 -11.95 16.83 2.98
C ASP A 40 -11.68 16.68 1.46
N LYS A 41 -10.44 16.92 1.04
CA LYS A 41 -10.02 16.73 -0.35
C LYS A 41 -9.08 15.53 -0.46
N THR A 42 -9.03 14.97 -1.65
CA THR A 42 -8.18 13.83 -1.97
C THR A 42 -7.08 14.27 -2.91
N PHE A 43 -5.85 13.86 -2.59
CA PHE A 43 -4.66 14.17 -3.37
C PHE A 43 -3.91 12.90 -3.72
N LYS A 44 -3.39 12.87 -4.93
CA LYS A 44 -2.48 11.83 -5.39
C LYS A 44 -1.06 12.37 -5.29
N VAL A 45 -0.27 11.81 -4.38
CA VAL A 45 1.09 12.26 -4.09
C VAL A 45 2.08 11.32 -4.76
N ASP A 46 2.86 11.83 -5.69
CA ASP A 46 3.89 11.04 -6.37
C ASP A 46 5.10 10.85 -5.46
N THR A 47 5.60 9.61 -5.38
CA THR A 47 6.82 9.31 -4.65
C THR A 47 8.06 9.35 -5.53
N GLY A 48 7.90 9.28 -6.85
CA GLY A 48 9.00 9.15 -7.80
C GLY A 48 9.74 7.81 -7.72
N VAL A 49 9.16 6.83 -7.05
CA VAL A 49 9.75 5.50 -6.88
C VAL A 49 9.11 4.53 -7.85
N HIS A 50 9.94 3.83 -8.62
CA HIS A 50 9.52 2.73 -9.49
C HIS A 50 10.06 1.43 -8.90
N VAL A 51 9.26 0.38 -8.90
CA VAL A 51 9.68 -0.93 -8.44
C VAL A 51 9.33 -1.99 -9.47
N LEU A 52 10.15 -3.00 -9.58
CA LEU A 52 9.88 -4.11 -10.48
C LEU A 52 9.44 -5.31 -9.65
N ILE A 53 8.13 -5.41 -9.44
CA ILE A 53 7.55 -6.54 -8.70
C ILE A 53 7.58 -7.77 -9.59
N PRO A 54 8.24 -8.86 -9.17
CA PRO A 54 8.29 -10.09 -9.95
C PRO A 54 6.98 -10.86 -9.92
N ASP A 55 6.77 -11.72 -10.91
CA ASP A 55 5.63 -12.64 -10.91
C ASP A 55 5.58 -13.45 -9.61
N GLY A 56 4.38 -13.70 -9.12
CA GLY A 56 4.16 -14.39 -7.87
C GLY A 56 4.17 -13.48 -6.63
N TYR A 57 4.27 -12.16 -6.84
CA TYR A 57 4.26 -11.18 -5.74
C TYR A 57 3.35 -10.01 -6.09
N VAL A 58 2.93 -9.30 -5.06
CA VAL A 58 2.20 -8.04 -5.17
C VAL A 58 2.84 -7.02 -4.23
N GLY A 59 2.87 -5.76 -4.64
CA GLY A 59 3.21 -4.66 -3.76
C GLY A 59 1.93 -4.02 -3.22
N LEU A 60 1.87 -3.83 -1.91
CA LEU A 60 0.77 -3.13 -1.27
C LEU A 60 1.28 -1.80 -0.72
N VAL A 61 0.63 -0.72 -1.12
CA VAL A 61 0.87 0.59 -0.55
C VAL A 61 -0.15 0.80 0.57
N LEU A 62 0.34 0.84 1.79
CA LEU A 62 -0.48 0.84 2.99
C LEU A 62 -0.29 2.12 3.78
N PRO A 63 -1.31 2.54 4.58
CA PRO A 63 -1.17 3.71 5.43
C PRO A 63 -0.13 3.49 6.52
N ARG A 64 0.39 4.60 7.05
CA ARG A 64 1.20 4.60 8.27
C ARG A 64 0.29 4.84 9.48
N SER A 65 0.57 4.15 10.58
CA SER A 65 -0.23 4.28 11.80
C SER A 65 -0.27 5.72 12.33
N SER A 66 0.84 6.46 12.23
CA SER A 66 0.89 7.86 12.65
C SER A 66 -0.07 8.74 11.87
N PHE A 67 -0.23 8.51 10.57
CA PHE A 67 -1.19 9.25 9.75
C PHE A 67 -2.63 8.92 10.14
N ASN A 68 -2.93 7.66 10.42
CA ASN A 68 -4.26 7.27 10.90
C ASN A 68 -4.64 8.04 12.17
N CYS A 69 -3.70 8.19 13.10
CA CYS A 69 -3.90 8.97 14.33
C CYS A 69 -4.12 10.46 14.07
N MET A 70 -3.56 10.99 12.97
CA MET A 70 -3.73 12.39 12.56
C MET A 70 -4.98 12.65 11.72
N GLY A 71 -5.80 11.63 11.47
CA GLY A 71 -6.98 11.77 10.63
C GLY A 71 -6.67 11.82 9.14
N VAL A 72 -5.51 11.32 8.73
CA VAL A 72 -5.15 11.19 7.32
C VAL A 72 -5.48 9.77 6.86
N ALA A 73 -6.35 9.66 5.87
CA ALA A 73 -6.71 8.38 5.28
C ALA A 73 -5.86 8.10 4.04
N THR A 74 -5.42 6.86 3.92
CA THR A 74 -4.69 6.36 2.76
C THR A 74 -5.34 5.05 2.33
N PRO A 75 -6.11 5.03 1.24
CA PRO A 75 -6.62 3.78 0.70
C PRO A 75 -5.47 2.86 0.32
N THR A 76 -5.67 1.55 0.46
CA THR A 76 -4.68 0.57 0.02
C THR A 76 -4.48 0.66 -1.48
N GLY A 77 -3.23 0.84 -1.91
CA GLY A 77 -2.85 0.76 -3.31
C GLY A 77 -2.28 -0.62 -3.62
N VAL A 78 -2.54 -1.10 -4.83
CA VAL A 78 -2.04 -2.39 -5.30
C VAL A 78 -1.09 -2.16 -6.47
N ILE A 79 0.14 -2.66 -6.33
CA ILE A 79 1.16 -2.61 -7.38
C ILE A 79 1.31 -4.01 -7.95
N ASP A 80 0.81 -4.20 -9.15
CA ASP A 80 0.87 -5.49 -9.83
C ASP A 80 2.28 -5.81 -10.33
N ALA A 81 2.55 -7.10 -10.47
CA ALA A 81 3.78 -7.55 -11.13
C ALA A 81 3.85 -6.96 -12.54
N GLY A 82 5.02 -6.46 -12.89
CA GLY A 82 5.25 -5.86 -14.20
C GLY A 82 4.86 -4.40 -14.35
N TYR A 83 4.20 -3.80 -13.35
CA TYR A 83 3.94 -2.35 -13.37
C TYR A 83 5.26 -1.59 -13.20
N THR A 84 5.56 -0.68 -14.11
CA THR A 84 6.81 0.07 -14.12
C THR A 84 6.63 1.57 -13.91
N GLY A 85 5.40 2.02 -13.71
CA GLY A 85 5.12 3.42 -13.42
C GLY A 85 5.56 3.81 -12.01
N SER A 86 5.57 5.12 -11.75
CA SER A 86 5.86 5.66 -10.44
C SER A 86 4.77 5.27 -9.44
N ILE A 87 5.19 4.98 -8.20
CA ILE A 87 4.25 4.75 -7.11
C ILE A 87 3.70 6.09 -6.65
N SER A 88 2.38 6.21 -6.66
CA SER A 88 1.66 7.33 -6.09
C SER A 88 0.88 6.88 -4.86
N VAL A 89 0.77 7.78 -3.90
CA VAL A 89 0.02 7.56 -2.67
C VAL A 89 -1.18 8.50 -2.65
N VAL A 90 -2.37 7.94 -2.47
CA VAL A 90 -3.59 8.74 -2.34
C VAL A 90 -3.79 9.09 -0.87
N LEU A 91 -3.93 10.37 -0.59
CA LEU A 91 -4.12 10.89 0.76
C LEU A 91 -5.35 11.77 0.84
N SER A 92 -6.09 11.67 1.92
CA SER A 92 -7.14 12.62 2.28
C SER A 92 -7.08 12.93 3.77
N ALA A 93 -7.30 14.18 4.14
CA ALA A 93 -7.23 14.62 5.52
C ALA A 93 -8.55 15.30 5.93
N LYS A 94 -8.91 15.20 7.19
CA LYS A 94 -10.12 15.86 7.74
C LYS A 94 -9.91 17.34 7.96
N SER A 95 -8.67 17.78 8.14
CA SER A 95 -8.30 19.18 8.34
C SER A 95 -7.13 19.52 7.44
N ASP A 96 -6.91 20.80 7.18
CA ASP A 96 -5.79 21.25 6.37
C ASP A 96 -4.47 20.74 6.97
N LEU A 97 -3.63 20.19 6.11
CA LEU A 97 -2.34 19.63 6.50
C LEU A 97 -1.30 19.91 5.43
N LYS A 98 -0.12 20.31 5.85
CA LYS A 98 1.02 20.46 4.95
C LYS A 98 1.97 19.28 5.13
N ILE A 99 2.33 18.65 4.01
CA ILE A 99 3.31 17.59 3.93
C ILE A 99 4.53 18.15 3.22
N TYR A 100 5.70 17.94 3.80
CA TYR A 100 6.96 18.42 3.21
C TYR A 100 7.66 17.30 2.47
N ALA A 101 8.42 17.68 1.45
CA ALA A 101 9.30 16.74 0.76
C ALA A 101 10.18 16.00 1.77
N GLY A 102 10.29 14.68 1.62
CA GLY A 102 11.02 13.84 2.57
C GLY A 102 10.22 13.37 3.78
N ASN A 103 8.96 13.79 3.91
CA ASN A 103 8.10 13.21 4.94
C ASN A 103 7.65 11.80 4.52
N ARG A 104 7.57 10.90 5.49
CA ARG A 104 7.05 9.55 5.28
C ARG A 104 5.54 9.64 5.13
N ILE A 105 5.00 9.09 4.05
CA ILE A 105 3.57 9.20 3.73
C ILE A 105 2.84 7.87 3.63
N ALA A 106 3.57 6.78 3.45
CA ALA A 106 3.00 5.44 3.32
C ALA A 106 4.09 4.40 3.52
N GLN A 107 3.71 3.14 3.40
CA GLN A 107 4.67 2.03 3.39
C GLN A 107 4.36 1.07 2.25
N LEU A 108 5.39 0.49 1.69
CA LEU A 108 5.31 -0.54 0.66
C LEU A 108 5.60 -1.89 1.28
N VAL A 109 4.63 -2.80 1.21
CA VAL A 109 4.76 -4.17 1.69
C VAL A 109 4.71 -5.12 0.50
N ILE A 110 5.68 -6.01 0.39
CA ILE A 110 5.72 -7.01 -0.68
C ILE A 110 5.18 -8.32 -0.14
N VAL A 111 4.18 -8.86 -0.80
CA VAL A 111 3.46 -10.06 -0.34
C VAL A 111 3.52 -11.13 -1.43
N PRO A 112 3.89 -12.38 -1.09
CA PRO A 112 3.82 -13.47 -2.04
C PRO A 112 2.36 -13.83 -2.32
N LEU A 113 2.07 -14.19 -3.56
CA LEU A 113 0.74 -14.61 -3.99
C LEU A 113 0.73 -16.10 -4.26
N PRO A 114 -0.28 -16.83 -3.76
CA PRO A 114 -0.47 -18.20 -4.17
C PRO A 114 -0.89 -18.28 -5.64
N GLU A 115 -0.54 -19.35 -6.32
CA GLU A 115 -0.99 -19.59 -7.68
C GLU A 115 -2.44 -20.07 -7.63
N ILE A 116 -3.37 -19.19 -8.02
CA ILE A 116 -4.81 -19.43 -7.91
C ILE A 116 -5.48 -19.14 -9.25
N ARG A 117 -6.40 -20.00 -9.63
CA ARG A 117 -7.30 -19.78 -10.75
C ARG A 117 -8.73 -19.83 -10.24
N LEU A 118 -9.52 -18.82 -10.59
CA LEU A 118 -10.94 -18.83 -10.25
C LEU A 118 -11.71 -19.70 -11.25
N VAL A 119 -12.54 -20.59 -10.72
CA VAL A 119 -13.38 -21.48 -11.50
C VAL A 119 -14.81 -21.31 -11.01
N GLU A 120 -15.75 -21.12 -11.94
CA GLU A 120 -17.17 -21.05 -11.60
C GLU A 120 -17.66 -22.40 -11.10
N GLY A 121 -18.43 -22.39 -10.03
CA GLY A 121 -18.98 -23.60 -9.42
C GLY A 121 -20.06 -23.25 -8.41
N ASP A 122 -20.58 -24.25 -7.74
CA ASP A 122 -21.66 -24.10 -6.76
C ASP A 122 -21.07 -23.94 -5.35
N VAL A 123 -20.83 -22.69 -4.97
CA VAL A 123 -20.34 -22.34 -3.62
C VAL A 123 -21.36 -22.66 -2.55
N MET A 124 -22.64 -22.46 -2.87
CA MET A 124 -23.74 -22.64 -1.90
C MET A 124 -23.95 -24.11 -1.52
N ALA A 125 -23.51 -25.05 -2.36
CA ALA A 125 -23.53 -26.48 -2.04
C ALA A 125 -22.48 -26.86 -0.96
N HIS A 126 -21.47 -26.02 -0.77
CA HIS A 126 -20.45 -26.23 0.25
C HIS A 126 -21.02 -25.91 1.63
N LYS A 127 -20.89 -26.84 2.57
CA LYS A 127 -21.33 -26.65 3.96
C LYS A 127 -20.18 -26.25 4.85
N SER A 128 -20.37 -25.15 5.58
CA SER A 128 -19.43 -24.69 6.60
C SER A 128 -20.20 -24.15 7.79
N GLU A 129 -19.53 -24.08 8.93
CA GLU A 129 -20.10 -23.52 10.15
C GLU A 129 -20.53 -22.05 9.96
N ARG A 130 -19.75 -21.27 9.19
CA ARG A 130 -20.06 -19.86 8.92
C ARG A 130 -21.24 -19.71 7.96
N GLY A 131 -21.34 -20.55 6.93
CA GLY A 131 -22.35 -20.45 5.87
C GLY A 131 -22.33 -19.08 5.20
N CYS A 132 -23.50 -18.43 5.13
CA CYS A 132 -23.65 -17.07 4.56
C CYS A 132 -23.34 -15.96 5.57
N GLY A 133 -22.82 -16.27 6.74
CA GLY A 133 -22.54 -15.29 7.77
C GLY A 133 -21.49 -14.26 7.35
N GLY A 134 -21.85 -13.00 7.37
CA GLY A 134 -20.99 -11.87 7.02
C GLY A 134 -20.76 -10.92 8.18
N PHE A 135 -20.82 -9.64 7.92
CA PHE A 135 -20.56 -8.59 8.89
C PHE A 135 -21.41 -8.73 10.16
N GLY A 136 -20.74 -8.89 11.32
CA GLY A 136 -21.41 -8.99 12.62
C GLY A 136 -22.10 -10.31 12.89
N SER A 137 -22.07 -11.28 11.97
CA SER A 137 -22.76 -12.56 12.12
C SER A 137 -22.15 -13.44 13.20
N SER A 138 -20.87 -13.29 13.50
CA SER A 138 -20.18 -14.07 14.54
C SER A 138 -20.41 -13.53 15.94
N GLY A 139 -21.33 -12.60 16.08
CA GLY A 139 -21.65 -11.99 17.34
C GLY A 139 -20.72 -10.86 17.73
N ARG A 140 -21.08 -10.16 18.74
CA ARG A 140 -20.36 -8.97 19.19
C ARG A 140 -20.27 -8.97 20.68
#